data_6f4ac772c9e823a148342c01f5274c2c
#
_entry.id   6f4ac772c9e823a148342c01f5274c2c
#
_cell.length_a   1.000
_cell.length_b   1.000
_cell.length_c   1.000
_cell.angle_alpha   90.00
_cell.angle_beta   90.00
_cell.angle_gamma   90.00
#
_symmetry.space_group_name_H-M   'P 1'
#
loop_
_entity.id
_entity.type
_entity.pdbx_description
1 polymer ?
#
loop_
_entity_poly.entity_id
_entity_poly.type
_entity_poly.pdbx_seq_one_letter_code
_entity_poly.pdbx_strand_id
1 'polypeptide(L)'
;ILTADCLPVLFARLDGSAVAAAHAGWRGLADGILLQTLGRLAPSGEAVSAWLGPAICQACYQVDDRVRDSFLAQSPASATAFVNDGPGHYRLSRALAARLQLEAAGVEVTDSNLCTSCQNDRFYSFRKEAGKTGRFASLVWLTS
;
A
#
# COMPACT_ATOMS: atom_id res chain seq x y z
N ILE A 1 8.86 -5.83 7.47
CA ILE A 1 9.19 -5.39 6.08
C ILE A 1 9.91 -4.06 6.10
N LEU A 2 10.74 -3.82 5.06
CA LEU A 2 11.54 -2.61 4.91
C LEU A 2 11.06 -1.82 3.70
N THR A 3 10.77 -0.53 3.87
CA THR A 3 10.29 0.35 2.80
C THR A 3 10.98 1.72 2.83
N ALA A 4 10.93 2.40 1.69
CA ALA A 4 11.14 3.83 1.51
C ALA A 4 10.24 4.24 0.35
N ASP A 5 9.12 4.89 0.63
CA ASP A 5 8.02 5.24 -0.27
C ASP A 5 7.00 4.14 -0.58
N CYS A 6 7.40 2.88 -0.78
CA CYS A 6 6.44 1.81 -1.00
C CYS A 6 5.53 1.63 0.22
N LEU A 7 4.26 1.28 -0.02
CA LEU A 7 3.25 1.13 1.03
C LEU A 7 3.50 -0.16 1.84
N PRO A 8 3.80 -0.07 3.15
CA PRO A 8 3.76 -1.22 4.02
C PRO A 8 2.32 -1.47 4.48
N VAL A 9 1.85 -2.71 4.39
CA VAL A 9 0.54 -3.11 4.89
C VAL A 9 0.73 -4.21 5.93
N LEU A 10 0.26 -3.96 7.15
CA LEU A 10 0.27 -4.91 8.25
C LEU A 10 -1.13 -5.45 8.45
N PHE A 11 -1.25 -6.75 8.65
CA PHE A 11 -2.52 -7.45 8.84
C PHE A 11 -2.56 -8.18 10.16
N ALA A 12 -3.72 -8.23 10.77
CA ALA A 12 -3.98 -9.05 11.94
C ALA A 12 -5.35 -9.72 11.84
N ARG A 13 -5.42 -11.02 12.12
CA ARG A 13 -6.70 -11.68 12.36
C ARG A 13 -7.32 -11.13 13.65
N LEU A 14 -8.62 -10.87 13.63
CA LEU A 14 -9.30 -10.29 14.80
C LEU A 14 -9.36 -11.25 16.00
N ASP A 15 -9.18 -12.55 15.77
CA ASP A 15 -9.05 -13.56 16.81
C ASP A 15 -7.65 -13.58 17.48
N GLY A 16 -6.72 -12.76 17.01
CA GLY A 16 -5.36 -12.68 17.52
C GLY A 16 -4.45 -13.87 17.17
N SER A 17 -4.88 -14.78 16.31
CA SER A 17 -4.16 -16.03 16.05
C SER A 17 -3.06 -15.93 15.00
N ALA A 18 -3.11 -14.92 14.12
CA ALA A 18 -2.12 -14.76 13.05
C ALA A 18 -1.97 -13.31 12.61
N VAL A 19 -0.77 -12.97 12.13
CA VAL A 19 -0.43 -11.68 11.54
C VAL A 19 0.32 -11.87 10.23
N ALA A 20 0.29 -10.86 9.37
CA ALA A 20 1.05 -10.83 8.13
C ALA A 20 1.51 -9.41 7.80
N ALA A 21 2.48 -9.30 6.91
CA ALA A 21 2.97 -8.03 6.39
C ALA A 21 3.20 -8.13 4.88
N ALA A 22 2.75 -7.12 4.13
CA ALA A 22 2.96 -7.03 2.69
C ALA A 22 3.67 -5.73 2.30
N HIS A 23 4.66 -5.85 1.42
CA HIS A 23 5.33 -4.73 0.76
C HIS A 23 4.57 -4.40 -0.53
N ALA A 24 3.72 -3.39 -0.48
CA ALA A 24 2.89 -2.98 -1.61
C ALA A 24 3.55 -1.83 -2.42
N GLY A 25 4.61 -2.17 -3.17
CA GLY A 25 5.06 -1.36 -4.30
C GLY A 25 3.98 -1.36 -5.39
N TRP A 26 4.03 -0.43 -6.36
CA TRP A 26 2.96 -0.31 -7.35
C TRP A 26 2.72 -1.60 -8.16
N ARG A 27 3.79 -2.34 -8.52
CA ARG A 27 3.67 -3.62 -9.24
C ARG A 27 2.96 -4.66 -8.39
N GLY A 28 3.48 -4.91 -7.19
CA GLY A 28 2.85 -5.88 -6.28
C GLY A 28 1.41 -5.53 -5.96
N LEU A 29 1.10 -4.25 -5.79
CA LEU A 29 -0.27 -3.78 -5.53
C LEU A 29 -1.17 -4.01 -6.75
N ALA A 30 -0.71 -3.68 -7.97
CA ALA A 30 -1.43 -3.96 -9.20
C ALA A 30 -1.59 -5.47 -9.43
N ASP A 31 -0.59 -6.29 -9.10
CA ASP A 31 -0.60 -7.75 -9.25
C ASP A 31 -1.36 -8.48 -8.12
N GLY A 32 -1.98 -7.75 -7.18
CA GLY A 32 -2.87 -8.30 -6.16
C GLY A 32 -2.16 -8.88 -4.93
N ILE A 33 -0.97 -8.39 -4.55
CA ILE A 33 -0.21 -8.87 -3.38
C ILE A 33 -1.04 -8.83 -2.09
N LEU A 34 -1.93 -7.85 -1.93
CA LEU A 34 -2.74 -7.72 -0.72
C LEU A 34 -3.78 -8.84 -0.62
N LEU A 35 -4.47 -9.15 -1.72
CA LEU A 35 -5.46 -10.23 -1.76
C LEU A 35 -4.79 -11.60 -1.63
N GLN A 36 -3.60 -11.79 -2.20
CA GLN A 36 -2.81 -13.01 -2.01
C GLN A 36 -2.36 -13.17 -0.55
N THR A 37 -1.95 -12.09 0.10
CA THR A 37 -1.59 -12.09 1.52
C THR A 37 -2.80 -12.43 2.39
N LEU A 38 -3.94 -11.79 2.10
CA LEU A 38 -5.20 -12.04 2.80
C LEU A 38 -5.64 -13.50 2.66
N GLY A 39 -5.61 -14.07 1.45
CA GLY A 39 -5.99 -15.46 1.22
C GLY A 39 -5.11 -16.49 1.94
N ARG A 40 -3.83 -16.15 2.20
CA ARG A 40 -2.94 -17.00 3.01
C ARG A 40 -3.14 -16.80 4.50
N LEU A 41 -3.43 -15.57 4.92
CA LEU A 41 -3.66 -15.23 6.33
C LEU A 41 -5.00 -15.77 6.83
N ALA A 42 -6.05 -15.68 6.01
CA ALA A 42 -7.43 -16.00 6.37
C ALA A 42 -8.06 -16.94 5.33
N PRO A 43 -7.54 -18.20 5.18
CA PRO A 43 -7.97 -19.11 4.12
C PRO A 43 -9.42 -19.59 4.28
N SER A 44 -10.00 -19.51 5.46
CA SER A 44 -11.40 -19.90 5.74
C SER A 44 -12.33 -18.69 5.88
N GLY A 45 -11.87 -17.48 5.53
CA GLY A 45 -12.67 -16.26 5.62
C GLY A 45 -12.70 -15.65 7.03
N GLU A 46 -11.65 -15.89 7.81
CA GLU A 46 -11.51 -15.29 9.13
C GLU A 46 -11.46 -13.76 9.05
N ALA A 47 -12.03 -13.08 10.02
CA ALA A 47 -12.06 -11.63 10.07
C ALA A 47 -10.65 -11.05 10.28
N VAL A 48 -10.29 -10.08 9.42
CA VAL A 48 -8.96 -9.45 9.37
C VAL A 48 -9.10 -7.93 9.41
N SER A 49 -8.21 -7.28 10.15
CA SER A 49 -7.95 -5.85 10.03
C SER A 49 -6.61 -5.61 9.33
N ALA A 50 -6.51 -4.46 8.64
CA ALA A 50 -5.29 -4.04 7.98
C ALA A 50 -4.92 -2.60 8.37
N TRP A 51 -3.62 -2.34 8.54
CA TRP A 51 -3.07 -1.02 8.77
C TRP A 51 -2.14 -0.64 7.62
N LEU A 52 -2.42 0.50 7.00
CA LEU A 52 -1.59 1.10 5.97
C LEU A 52 -0.57 2.02 6.62
N GLY A 53 0.70 1.65 6.52
CA GLY A 53 1.79 2.41 7.12
C GLY A 53 2.24 3.60 6.28
N PRO A 54 3.28 4.33 6.75
CA PRO A 54 3.81 5.49 6.05
C PRO A 54 4.28 5.14 4.63
N ALA A 55 3.84 5.92 3.65
CA ALA A 55 4.19 5.76 2.24
C ALA A 55 4.21 7.12 1.55
N ILE A 56 4.75 7.20 0.34
CA ILE A 56 4.67 8.44 -0.45
C ILE A 56 3.21 8.75 -0.80
N CYS A 57 2.75 9.97 -0.51
CA CYS A 57 1.39 10.39 -0.78
C CYS A 57 1.12 10.66 -2.27
N GLN A 58 -0.15 10.78 -2.64
CA GLN A 58 -0.59 11.05 -4.00
C GLN A 58 0.07 12.32 -4.59
N ALA A 59 0.12 13.40 -3.84
CA ALA A 59 0.70 14.66 -4.29
C ALA A 59 2.20 14.57 -4.66
N CYS A 60 2.92 13.60 -4.08
CA CYS A 60 4.34 13.39 -4.31
C CYS A 60 4.66 12.26 -5.29
N TYR A 61 3.66 11.47 -5.71
CA TYR A 61 3.89 10.24 -6.47
C TYR A 61 3.31 10.30 -7.89
N GLN A 62 4.07 10.88 -8.82
CA GLN A 62 3.76 10.87 -10.24
C GLN A 62 4.13 9.52 -10.86
N VAL A 63 3.25 9.02 -11.73
CA VAL A 63 3.39 7.77 -12.50
C VAL A 63 2.95 8.00 -13.95
N ASP A 64 3.24 7.05 -14.84
CA ASP A 64 2.87 7.06 -16.25
C ASP A 64 1.63 6.22 -16.57
N ASP A 65 1.19 6.25 -17.84
CA ASP A 65 0.07 5.45 -18.35
C ASP A 65 0.26 3.95 -18.07
N ARG A 66 1.47 3.40 -18.20
CA ARG A 66 1.76 1.99 -17.97
C ARG A 66 1.38 1.55 -16.56
N VAL A 67 1.68 2.38 -15.57
CA VAL A 67 1.30 2.10 -14.18
C VAL A 67 -0.22 2.12 -14.04
N ARG A 68 -0.87 3.17 -14.57
CA ARG A 68 -2.34 3.31 -14.51
C ARG A 68 -3.04 2.13 -15.19
N ASP A 69 -2.61 1.75 -16.38
CA ASP A 69 -3.22 0.66 -17.16
C ASP A 69 -3.09 -0.69 -16.44
N SER A 70 -1.97 -0.93 -15.74
CA SER A 70 -1.80 -2.14 -14.91
C SER A 70 -2.86 -2.25 -13.81
N PHE A 71 -3.21 -1.13 -13.16
CA PHE A 71 -4.27 -1.12 -12.14
C PHE A 71 -5.67 -1.27 -12.75
N LEU A 72 -5.94 -0.59 -13.86
CA LEU A 72 -7.25 -0.66 -14.53
C LEU A 72 -7.54 -2.04 -15.12
N ALA A 73 -6.52 -2.75 -15.57
CA ALA A 73 -6.64 -4.14 -16.04
C ALA A 73 -7.10 -5.09 -14.93
N GLN A 74 -6.75 -4.82 -13.68
CA GLN A 74 -7.18 -5.61 -12.52
C GLN A 74 -8.58 -5.20 -12.03
N SER A 75 -8.84 -3.91 -11.94
CA SER A 75 -10.12 -3.38 -11.49
C SER A 75 -10.37 -1.97 -12.02
N PRO A 76 -11.46 -1.72 -12.77
CA PRO A 76 -11.85 -0.38 -13.20
C PRO A 76 -12.04 0.60 -12.02
N ALA A 77 -12.45 0.12 -10.85
CA ALA A 77 -12.62 0.94 -9.64
C ALA A 77 -11.32 1.61 -9.19
N SER A 78 -10.15 1.05 -9.56
CA SER A 78 -8.83 1.63 -9.29
C SER A 78 -8.65 3.02 -9.95
N ALA A 79 -9.45 3.39 -10.93
CA ALA A 79 -9.38 4.71 -11.58
C ALA A 79 -9.45 5.87 -10.57
N THR A 80 -10.21 5.71 -9.49
CA THR A 80 -10.38 6.74 -8.46
C THR A 80 -9.09 7.03 -7.66
N ALA A 81 -8.12 6.12 -7.69
CA ALA A 81 -6.83 6.31 -7.04
C ALA A 81 -5.86 7.18 -7.85
N PHE A 82 -6.24 7.57 -9.08
CA PHE A 82 -5.41 8.36 -9.99
C PHE A 82 -6.01 9.74 -10.24
N VAL A 83 -5.18 10.77 -10.17
CA VAL A 83 -5.51 12.14 -10.57
C VAL A 83 -4.63 12.51 -11.76
N ASN A 84 -5.22 13.10 -12.81
CA ASN A 84 -4.46 13.55 -13.97
C ASN A 84 -3.39 14.59 -13.58
N ASP A 85 -2.19 14.46 -14.14
CA ASP A 85 -1.04 15.33 -13.85
C ASP A 85 -0.30 15.71 -15.16
N GLY A 86 -1.04 15.90 -16.23
CA GLY A 86 -0.56 16.21 -17.57
C GLY A 86 -0.64 15.04 -18.54
N PRO A 87 -0.28 15.25 -19.81
CA PRO A 87 -0.37 14.21 -20.85
C PRO A 87 0.44 12.96 -20.47
N GLY A 88 -0.22 11.80 -20.37
CA GLY A 88 0.39 10.53 -20.04
C GLY A 88 0.92 10.40 -18.61
N HIS A 89 0.57 11.35 -17.71
CA HIS A 89 1.03 11.34 -16.32
C HIS A 89 -0.13 11.50 -15.34
N TYR A 90 0.03 10.84 -14.18
CA TYR A 90 -0.97 10.81 -13.12
C TYR A 90 -0.30 10.89 -11.74
N ARG A 91 -1.06 11.34 -10.76
CA ARG A 91 -0.72 11.18 -9.33
C ARG A 91 -1.46 9.98 -8.77
N LEU A 92 -0.73 8.98 -8.29
CA LEU A 92 -1.29 7.74 -7.73
C LEU A 92 -1.34 7.79 -6.21
N SER A 93 -2.53 7.54 -5.64
CA SER A 93 -2.70 7.21 -4.23
C SER A 93 -2.64 5.69 -4.05
N ARG A 94 -1.48 5.15 -3.61
CA ARG A 94 -1.38 3.71 -3.30
C ARG A 94 -2.20 3.33 -2.08
N ALA A 95 -2.32 4.23 -1.10
CA ALA A 95 -3.18 4.01 0.06
C ALA A 95 -4.65 3.84 -0.34
N LEU A 96 -5.16 4.70 -1.24
CA LEU A 96 -6.54 4.56 -1.75
C LEU A 96 -6.70 3.28 -2.58
N ALA A 97 -5.76 2.95 -3.47
CA ALA A 97 -5.81 1.72 -4.24
C ALA A 97 -5.81 0.47 -3.35
N ALA A 98 -4.98 0.45 -2.30
CA ALA A 98 -4.95 -0.64 -1.32
C ALA A 98 -6.27 -0.73 -0.53
N ARG A 99 -6.80 0.41 -0.07
CA ARG A 99 -8.08 0.48 0.63
C ARG A 99 -9.22 -0.09 -0.21
N LEU A 100 -9.32 0.31 -1.48
CA LEU A 100 -10.35 -0.20 -2.40
C LEU A 100 -10.31 -1.73 -2.54
N GLN A 101 -9.10 -2.30 -2.68
CA GLN A 101 -8.93 -3.77 -2.78
C GLN A 101 -9.35 -4.48 -1.48
N LEU A 102 -8.90 -3.97 -0.34
CA LEU A 102 -9.11 -4.60 0.96
C LEU A 102 -10.56 -4.45 1.46
N GLU A 103 -11.16 -3.27 1.32
CA GLU A 103 -12.56 -3.05 1.71
C GLU A 103 -13.53 -3.86 0.84
N ALA A 104 -13.25 -4.00 -0.47
CA ALA A 104 -14.02 -4.89 -1.35
C ALA A 104 -13.92 -6.37 -0.94
N ALA A 105 -12.86 -6.76 -0.23
CA ALA A 105 -12.68 -8.09 0.36
C ALA A 105 -13.20 -8.20 1.81
N GLY A 106 -13.88 -7.16 2.34
CA GLY A 106 -14.46 -7.16 3.69
C GLY A 106 -13.47 -6.90 4.82
N VAL A 107 -12.27 -6.36 4.51
CA VAL A 107 -11.24 -6.04 5.50
C VAL A 107 -11.44 -4.63 6.04
N GLU A 108 -11.42 -4.47 7.35
CA GLU A 108 -11.38 -3.16 8.00
C GLU A 108 -9.99 -2.53 7.83
N VAL A 109 -9.93 -1.30 7.29
CA VAL A 109 -8.67 -0.63 6.93
C VAL A 109 -8.48 0.65 7.72
N THR A 110 -7.36 0.74 8.44
CA THR A 110 -6.85 1.95 9.09
C THR A 110 -5.64 2.49 8.33
N ASP A 111 -5.52 3.80 8.19
CA ASP A 111 -4.40 4.45 7.48
C ASP A 111 -3.63 5.35 8.45
N SER A 112 -2.31 5.27 8.41
CA SER A 112 -1.42 6.17 9.16
C SER A 112 -1.52 7.63 8.71
N ASN A 113 -1.91 7.87 7.46
CA ASN A 113 -1.94 9.18 6.79
C ASN A 113 -0.60 9.93 6.83
N LEU A 114 0.52 9.19 6.88
CA LEU A 114 1.86 9.75 6.93
C LEU A 114 2.56 9.63 5.57
N CYS A 115 3.11 10.75 5.09
CA CYS A 115 3.84 10.79 3.82
C CYS A 115 5.35 10.78 4.04
N THR A 116 6.03 9.77 3.48
CA THR A 116 7.49 9.62 3.59
C THR A 116 8.26 10.74 2.89
N SER A 117 7.74 11.28 1.79
CA SER A 117 8.37 12.36 1.04
C SER A 117 8.14 13.74 1.67
N CYS A 118 6.92 14.01 2.18
CA CYS A 118 6.61 15.27 2.87
C CYS A 118 7.30 15.36 4.24
N GLN A 119 7.47 14.21 4.91
CA GLN A 119 8.09 14.10 6.23
C GLN A 119 9.43 13.39 6.15
N ASN A 120 10.28 13.84 5.23
CA ASN A 120 11.59 13.21 4.97
C ASN A 120 12.60 13.44 6.12
N ASP A 121 12.29 14.30 7.05
CA ASP A 121 12.98 14.43 8.35
C ASP A 121 12.73 13.26 9.31
N ARG A 122 11.64 12.50 9.09
CA ARG A 122 11.22 11.35 9.91
C ARG A 122 11.35 10.00 9.20
N PHE A 123 11.23 10.00 7.86
CA PHE A 123 11.20 8.79 7.03
C PHE A 123 12.20 8.88 5.89
N TYR A 124 12.76 7.75 5.50
CA TYR A 124 13.49 7.64 4.24
C TYR A 124 12.53 7.68 3.05
N SER A 125 12.90 8.44 2.02
CA SER A 125 12.12 8.55 0.78
C SER A 125 12.99 8.32 -0.44
N PHE A 126 12.76 7.22 -1.14
CA PHE A 126 13.49 6.88 -2.37
C PHE A 126 13.33 7.97 -3.46
N ARG A 127 12.11 8.48 -3.61
CA ARG A 127 11.78 9.53 -4.59
C ARG A 127 12.45 10.86 -4.24
N LYS A 128 12.34 11.28 -2.97
CA LYS A 128 12.88 12.56 -2.49
C LYS A 128 14.41 12.60 -2.51
N GLU A 129 15.04 11.48 -2.18
CA GLU A 129 16.49 11.35 -2.05
C GLU A 129 17.15 10.75 -3.30
N ALA A 130 16.45 10.80 -4.46
CA ALA A 130 16.94 10.35 -5.77
C ALA A 130 17.56 8.93 -5.76
N GLY A 131 16.96 8.02 -5.00
CA GLY A 131 17.34 6.61 -4.91
C GLY A 131 18.48 6.31 -3.93
N LYS A 132 19.14 7.31 -3.36
CA LYS A 132 20.23 7.14 -2.39
C LYS A 132 19.72 7.35 -0.98
N THR A 133 19.06 6.34 -0.42
CA THR A 133 18.37 6.44 0.86
C THR A 133 18.43 5.12 1.63
N GLY A 134 18.18 5.19 2.94
CA GLY A 134 17.95 4.02 3.79
C GLY A 134 16.58 3.39 3.61
N ARG A 135 16.20 2.58 4.57
CA ARG A 135 14.87 1.96 4.70
C ARG A 135 14.43 2.06 6.14
N PHE A 136 13.13 2.25 6.38
CA PHE A 136 12.54 2.07 7.69
C PHE A 136 11.76 0.76 7.76
N ALA A 137 11.63 0.23 8.97
CA ALA A 137 10.96 -1.04 9.22
C ALA A 137 9.51 -0.82 9.67
N SER A 138 8.59 -1.63 9.13
CA SER A 138 7.26 -1.83 9.68
C SER A 138 7.18 -3.26 10.21
N LEU A 139 6.70 -3.41 11.44
CA LEU A 139 6.74 -4.66 12.20
C LEU A 139 5.34 -4.96 12.75
N VAL A 140 4.99 -6.23 12.74
CA VAL A 140 3.82 -6.78 13.42
C VAL A 140 4.20 -8.13 14.00
N TRP A 141 3.73 -8.43 15.22
CA TRP A 141 4.00 -9.70 15.88
C TRP A 141 2.84 -10.06 16.81
N LEU A 142 2.76 -11.34 17.17
CA LEU A 142 1.82 -11.82 18.17
C LEU A 142 2.45 -11.69 19.57
N THR A 143 1.64 -11.27 20.52
CA THR A 143 1.99 -11.33 21.96
C THR A 143 1.38 -12.57 22.56
N SER A 144 2.16 -13.30 23.33
CA SER A 144 1.70 -14.46 24.12
C SER A 144 0.83 -14.03 25.28
#